data_71e011fe22c312e93335c563c7b29592
#
_entry.id   71e011fe22c312e93335c563c7b29592
#
_cell.length_a   1.000
_cell.length_b   1.000
_cell.length_c   1.000
_cell.angle_alpha   90.00
_cell.angle_beta   90.00
_cell.angle_gamma   90.00
#
_symmetry.space_group_name_H-M   'P 1'
#
loop_
_entity.id
_entity.type
_entity.pdbx_description
1 polymer ?
#
loop_
_entity_poly.entity_id
_entity_poly.type
_entity_poly.pdbx_seq_one_letter_code
_entity_poly.pdbx_strand_id
1 'polypeptide(L)'
;MKNHNLSIILLAGLLASCVGVQPNPPYVYNTNPTYSWGYAEFYGAYYANYGNRNNVISLSLFSDSLKINDIGSLVGIGQYLFLEDVFIAPTDTLLPDGTYTISDSGLPFTVSPGKNDTVDNEVYPIGAYISYYEVNSARSTLKLITGGTLTAIRFGNTYNIACDFKMDDKLELKGNFSANLPHIDQSLATPKSAARKRFANIFLPKNFGN
;
A
#
# COMPACT_ATOMS: atom_id res chain seq x y z
N MET A 1 -57.12 47.88 26.88
CA MET A 1 -56.26 46.72 27.32
C MET A 1 -56.01 45.87 26.08
N LYS A 2 -54.86 45.93 25.49
CA LYS A 2 -54.54 45.27 24.23
C LYS A 2 -53.35 44.33 24.43
N ASN A 3 -53.55 43.09 23.98
CA ASN A 3 -52.68 41.94 24.05
C ASN A 3 -51.28 42.17 23.41
N HIS A 4 -50.21 42.01 24.21
CA HIS A 4 -48.81 42.00 23.76
C HIS A 4 -48.06 40.74 24.21
N ASN A 5 -48.66 39.58 24.03
CA ASN A 5 -48.00 38.33 24.48
C ASN A 5 -47.93 37.25 23.41
N LEU A 6 -47.77 37.61 22.10
CA LEU A 6 -47.73 36.59 21.06
C LEU A 6 -46.43 36.59 20.18
N SER A 7 -45.40 37.31 20.56
CA SER A 7 -44.22 37.48 19.66
C SER A 7 -42.91 36.89 20.20
N ILE A 8 -42.90 36.19 21.33
CA ILE A 8 -41.62 35.68 21.95
C ILE A 8 -41.41 34.20 21.71
N ILE A 9 -42.38 33.45 21.22
CA ILE A 9 -42.24 31.96 21.09
C ILE A 9 -41.64 31.52 19.70
N LEU A 10 -41.47 32.39 18.75
CA LEU A 10 -41.01 32.01 17.41
C LEU A 10 -39.48 32.10 17.19
N LEU A 11 -38.69 32.53 18.15
CA LEU A 11 -37.23 32.72 18.00
C LEU A 11 -36.37 31.63 18.67
N ALA A 12 -36.97 30.68 19.39
CA ALA A 12 -36.26 29.61 20.07
C ALA A 12 -36.07 28.32 19.24
N GLY A 13 -36.60 28.26 18.03
CA GLY A 13 -36.61 27.04 17.18
C GLY A 13 -35.49 26.90 16.19
N LEU A 14 -34.57 27.86 16.06
CA LEU A 14 -33.56 27.89 14.97
C LEU A 14 -32.13 27.58 15.37
N LEU A 15 -31.89 27.14 16.60
CA LEU A 15 -30.53 26.83 17.09
C LEU A 15 -30.19 25.32 17.24
N ALA A 16 -31.01 24.43 16.69
CA ALA A 16 -30.79 23.00 16.87
C ALA A 16 -30.59 22.25 15.55
N SER A 17 -29.63 22.63 14.72
CA SER A 17 -29.17 21.75 13.62
C SER A 17 -27.77 22.05 13.14
N CYS A 18 -26.82 22.31 14.01
CA CYS A 18 -25.43 21.94 13.73
C CYS A 18 -25.22 20.53 14.32
N VAL A 19 -25.76 19.52 13.67
CA VAL A 19 -25.20 18.15 13.81
C VAL A 19 -23.82 18.24 13.18
N GLY A 20 -22.82 18.53 14.01
CA GLY A 20 -21.44 18.48 13.62
C GLY A 20 -21.20 17.10 13.00
N VAL A 21 -20.85 17.05 11.72
CA VAL A 21 -20.36 15.82 11.10
C VAL A 21 -19.19 15.37 11.97
N GLN A 22 -19.42 14.34 12.79
CA GLN A 22 -18.35 13.75 13.60
C GLN A 22 -17.29 13.26 12.59
N PRO A 23 -16.04 13.75 12.67
CA PRO A 23 -15.01 13.22 11.81
C PRO A 23 -14.94 11.72 12.05
N ASN A 24 -14.97 10.95 10.99
CA ASN A 24 -14.81 9.52 11.08
C ASN A 24 -13.53 9.23 11.88
N PRO A 25 -13.56 8.30 12.86
CA PRO A 25 -12.36 7.96 13.61
C PRO A 25 -11.26 7.51 12.64
N PRO A 26 -9.98 7.80 12.93
CA PRO A 26 -8.88 7.35 12.10
C PRO A 26 -8.93 5.82 11.98
N TYR A 27 -8.52 5.31 10.82
CA TYR A 27 -8.40 3.87 10.62
C TYR A 27 -7.29 3.31 11.53
N VAL A 28 -7.61 2.21 12.22
CA VAL A 28 -6.63 1.47 13.00
C VAL A 28 -6.13 0.29 12.17
N TYR A 29 -4.83 0.29 11.84
CA TYR A 29 -4.23 -0.80 11.09
C TYR A 29 -4.31 -2.12 11.85
N ASN A 30 -4.67 -3.19 11.12
CA ASN A 30 -4.43 -4.54 11.60
C ASN A 30 -2.91 -4.80 11.55
N THR A 31 -2.30 -4.98 12.69
CA THR A 31 -0.85 -5.22 12.82
C THR A 31 -0.46 -6.69 12.60
N ASN A 32 -1.44 -7.59 12.48
CA ASN A 32 -1.24 -9.02 12.17
C ASN A 32 -2.16 -9.44 11.00
N PRO A 33 -2.05 -8.81 9.82
CA PRO A 33 -2.93 -9.14 8.70
C PRO A 33 -2.61 -10.50 8.10
N THR A 34 -3.65 -11.19 7.65
CA THR A 34 -3.53 -12.29 6.70
C THR A 34 -3.86 -11.77 5.32
N TYR A 35 -2.92 -11.93 4.39
CA TYR A 35 -3.11 -11.59 2.99
C TYR A 35 -3.57 -12.85 2.25
N SER A 36 -4.63 -12.77 1.46
CA SER A 36 -5.29 -13.93 0.85
C SER A 36 -4.92 -14.14 -0.60
N TRP A 37 -4.50 -13.07 -1.27
CA TRP A 37 -4.07 -13.11 -2.66
C TRP A 37 -3.00 -12.04 -2.91
N GLY A 38 -2.29 -12.20 -4.03
CA GLY A 38 -1.24 -11.27 -4.40
C GLY A 38 -0.63 -11.64 -5.74
N TYR A 39 0.34 -10.87 -6.17
CA TYR A 39 1.16 -11.12 -7.34
C TYR A 39 2.54 -10.49 -7.19
N ALA A 40 3.48 -10.99 -7.97
CA ALA A 40 4.81 -10.43 -8.11
C ALA A 40 5.04 -9.99 -9.56
N GLU A 41 5.71 -8.86 -9.77
CA GLU A 41 6.09 -8.36 -11.09
C GLU A 41 7.60 -8.35 -11.21
N PHE A 42 8.12 -9.04 -12.22
CA PHE A 42 9.56 -9.12 -12.48
C PHE A 42 9.99 -8.05 -13.46
N TYR A 43 10.97 -7.22 -13.08
CA TYR A 43 11.49 -6.10 -13.88
C TYR A 43 12.91 -6.31 -14.41
N GLY A 44 13.52 -7.49 -14.16
CA GLY A 44 14.91 -7.76 -14.54
C GLY A 44 15.90 -6.82 -13.85
N ALA A 45 17.04 -6.59 -14.47
CA ALA A 45 18.09 -5.71 -13.95
C ALA A 45 17.73 -4.22 -14.12
N TYR A 46 16.63 -3.79 -13.53
CA TYR A 46 16.04 -2.46 -13.71
C TYR A 46 17.02 -1.31 -13.42
N TYR A 47 17.91 -1.47 -12.45
CA TYR A 47 18.88 -0.46 -12.04
C TYR A 47 20.26 -0.65 -12.67
N ALA A 48 20.39 -1.43 -13.78
CA ALA A 48 21.68 -1.68 -14.44
C ALA A 48 22.38 -0.38 -14.88
N ASN A 49 21.62 0.60 -15.39
CA ASN A 49 22.15 1.89 -15.81
C ASN A 49 22.67 2.76 -14.64
N TYR A 50 22.33 2.40 -13.40
CA TYR A 50 22.81 3.04 -12.17
C TYR A 50 23.85 2.19 -11.43
N GLY A 51 24.39 1.16 -12.10
CA GLY A 51 25.46 0.32 -11.56
C GLY A 51 25.00 -0.87 -10.74
N ASN A 52 23.70 -1.06 -10.50
CA ASN A 52 23.16 -2.23 -9.82
C ASN A 52 22.58 -3.23 -10.82
N ARG A 53 23.21 -4.41 -10.94
CA ARG A 53 22.84 -5.47 -11.88
C ARG A 53 21.92 -6.54 -11.29
N ASN A 54 21.50 -6.39 -10.05
CA ASN A 54 20.56 -7.30 -9.43
C ASN A 54 19.18 -7.17 -10.06
N ASN A 55 18.48 -8.28 -10.18
CA ASN A 55 17.11 -8.26 -10.66
C ASN A 55 16.18 -7.72 -9.56
N VAL A 56 15.06 -7.15 -9.99
CA VAL A 56 14.06 -6.53 -9.13
C VAL A 56 12.71 -7.17 -9.37
N ILE A 57 12.04 -7.48 -8.27
CA ILE A 57 10.63 -7.88 -8.23
C ILE A 57 9.86 -6.83 -7.43
N SER A 58 8.67 -6.44 -7.86
CA SER A 58 7.70 -5.84 -6.94
C SER A 58 6.73 -6.90 -6.43
N LEU A 59 6.31 -6.77 -5.17
CA LEU A 59 5.39 -7.69 -4.52
C LEU A 59 4.18 -6.93 -3.99
N SER A 60 2.98 -7.38 -4.37
CA SER A 60 1.70 -6.86 -3.91
C SER A 60 0.90 -7.96 -3.23
N LEU A 61 0.54 -7.77 -1.95
CA LEU A 61 -0.27 -8.71 -1.18
C LEU A 61 -1.52 -8.01 -0.63
N PHE A 62 -2.67 -8.65 -0.76
CA PHE A 62 -3.97 -8.04 -0.46
C PHE A 62 -4.77 -8.87 0.54
N SER A 63 -5.52 -8.21 1.40
CA SER A 63 -6.53 -8.86 2.24
C SER A 63 -7.70 -9.39 1.41
N ASP A 64 -8.45 -10.36 1.93
CA ASP A 64 -9.53 -11.08 1.24
C ASP A 64 -10.64 -10.17 0.69
N SER A 65 -10.93 -9.08 1.37
CA SER A 65 -11.99 -8.12 0.98
C SER A 65 -11.60 -7.16 -0.15
N LEU A 66 -10.33 -7.15 -0.56
CA LEU A 66 -9.86 -6.38 -1.71
C LEU A 66 -9.85 -7.25 -2.97
N LYS A 67 -10.28 -6.70 -4.10
CA LYS A 67 -10.32 -7.38 -5.39
C LYS A 67 -9.95 -6.42 -6.52
N ILE A 68 -9.44 -6.95 -7.61
CA ILE A 68 -9.32 -6.22 -8.88
C ILE A 68 -10.58 -6.53 -9.69
N ASN A 69 -11.29 -5.49 -10.14
CA ASN A 69 -12.45 -5.64 -11.01
C ASN A 69 -12.04 -5.84 -12.49
N ASP A 70 -13.03 -6.08 -13.36
CA ASP A 70 -12.82 -6.38 -14.78
C ASP A 70 -12.13 -5.24 -15.57
N ILE A 71 -12.14 -4.02 -15.05
CA ILE A 71 -11.46 -2.86 -15.64
C ILE A 71 -10.09 -2.58 -15.00
N GLY A 72 -9.59 -3.50 -14.14
CA GLY A 72 -8.28 -3.40 -13.51
C GLY A 72 -8.19 -2.45 -12.31
N SER A 73 -9.32 -2.03 -11.74
CA SER A 73 -9.34 -1.15 -10.56
C SER A 73 -9.47 -1.95 -9.27
N LEU A 74 -8.76 -1.50 -8.22
CA LEU A 74 -8.93 -2.04 -6.88
C LEU A 74 -10.29 -1.63 -6.32
N VAL A 75 -11.03 -2.60 -5.79
CA VAL A 75 -12.35 -2.40 -5.16
C VAL A 75 -12.43 -3.16 -3.83
N GLY A 76 -13.36 -2.75 -2.97
CA GLY A 76 -13.54 -3.35 -1.65
C GLY A 76 -12.97 -2.47 -0.54
N ILE A 77 -12.78 -3.07 0.63
CA ILE A 77 -12.27 -2.42 1.84
C ILE A 77 -11.22 -3.34 2.46
N GLY A 78 -10.01 -2.85 2.73
CA GLY A 78 -8.99 -3.68 3.35
C GLY A 78 -7.59 -3.08 3.36
N GLN A 79 -6.63 -3.88 3.79
CA GLN A 79 -5.22 -3.53 3.76
C GLN A 79 -4.50 -4.24 2.62
N TYR A 80 -3.52 -3.59 2.05
CA TYR A 80 -2.56 -4.23 1.16
C TYR A 80 -1.14 -3.82 1.52
N LEU A 81 -0.22 -4.76 1.29
CA LEU A 81 1.22 -4.56 1.41
C LEU A 81 1.78 -4.40 0.00
N PHE A 82 2.61 -3.39 -0.19
CA PHE A 82 3.36 -3.18 -1.42
C PHE A 82 4.85 -3.05 -1.12
N LEU A 83 5.67 -3.86 -1.80
CA LEU A 83 7.12 -3.82 -1.78
C LEU A 83 7.59 -3.57 -3.21
N GLU A 84 8.03 -2.35 -3.50
CA GLU A 84 8.34 -1.92 -4.87
C GLU A 84 9.62 -2.54 -5.42
N ASP A 85 10.68 -2.58 -4.61
CA ASP A 85 11.98 -3.08 -4.99
C ASP A 85 12.42 -4.20 -4.03
N VAL A 86 12.12 -5.43 -4.40
CA VAL A 86 12.66 -6.64 -3.79
C VAL A 86 13.82 -7.10 -4.66
N PHE A 87 15.06 -6.98 -4.17
CA PHE A 87 16.25 -7.34 -4.91
C PHE A 87 16.55 -8.83 -4.78
N ILE A 88 16.74 -9.46 -5.94
CA ILE A 88 17.11 -10.88 -6.08
C ILE A 88 18.39 -11.01 -6.90
N ALA A 89 19.01 -12.19 -6.90
CA ALA A 89 20.23 -12.39 -7.68
C ALA A 89 19.97 -12.20 -9.18
N PRO A 90 21.00 -11.84 -9.98
CA PRO A 90 20.87 -11.62 -11.43
C PRO A 90 20.39 -12.85 -12.21
N THR A 91 20.56 -14.04 -11.63
CA THR A 91 20.15 -15.33 -12.22
C THR A 91 18.71 -15.71 -11.92
N ASP A 92 18.06 -15.03 -10.96
CA ASP A 92 16.72 -15.36 -10.51
C ASP A 92 15.66 -14.55 -11.26
N THR A 93 14.56 -15.19 -11.61
CA THR A 93 13.41 -14.55 -12.27
C THR A 93 12.12 -14.64 -11.43
N LEU A 94 12.15 -15.44 -10.37
CA LEU A 94 11.06 -15.62 -9.41
C LEU A 94 11.58 -15.22 -8.03
N LEU A 95 10.69 -14.96 -7.10
CA LEU A 95 11.06 -14.68 -5.71
C LEU A 95 11.71 -15.94 -5.07
N PRO A 96 13.04 -15.92 -4.77
CA PRO A 96 13.71 -17.07 -4.16
C PRO A 96 13.31 -17.28 -2.70
N ASP A 97 13.49 -18.53 -2.23
CA ASP A 97 13.38 -18.83 -0.81
C ASP A 97 14.47 -18.08 -0.03
N GLY A 98 14.09 -17.45 1.08
CA GLY A 98 15.04 -16.74 1.91
C GLY A 98 14.42 -15.68 2.80
N THR A 99 15.29 -15.00 3.54
CA THR A 99 14.93 -13.85 4.37
C THR A 99 15.45 -12.58 3.73
N TYR A 100 14.56 -11.64 3.49
CA TYR A 100 14.81 -10.32 2.90
C TYR A 100 14.79 -9.27 4.00
N THR A 101 15.80 -8.41 4.03
CA THR A 101 15.90 -7.33 5.01
C THR A 101 15.57 -5.98 4.37
N ILE A 102 14.83 -5.14 5.06
CA ILE A 102 14.62 -3.75 4.63
C ILE A 102 15.94 -3.00 4.68
N SER A 103 16.44 -2.57 3.51
CA SER A 103 17.76 -1.94 3.34
C SER A 103 17.87 -1.21 2.01
N ASP A 104 18.53 -0.05 2.00
CA ASP A 104 18.86 0.72 0.78
C ASP A 104 20.06 0.15 0.00
N SER A 105 20.62 -0.99 0.40
CA SER A 105 21.84 -1.53 -0.21
C SER A 105 21.67 -2.00 -1.66
N GLY A 106 20.43 -2.38 -2.05
CA GLY A 106 20.15 -2.97 -3.36
C GLY A 106 20.84 -4.32 -3.61
N LEU A 107 21.34 -4.99 -2.56
CA LEU A 107 21.93 -6.33 -2.64
C LEU A 107 20.82 -7.39 -2.74
N PRO A 108 21.09 -8.59 -3.27
CA PRO A 108 20.16 -9.69 -3.21
C PRO A 108 19.66 -9.94 -1.77
N PHE A 109 18.40 -10.34 -1.64
CA PHE A 109 17.71 -10.52 -0.35
C PHE A 109 17.54 -9.24 0.46
N THR A 110 17.40 -8.08 -0.23
CA THR A 110 16.97 -6.82 0.39
C THR A 110 15.72 -6.29 -0.25
N VAL A 111 15.03 -5.42 0.50
CA VAL A 111 13.85 -4.67 0.04
C VAL A 111 14.09 -3.20 0.32
N SER A 112 13.86 -2.33 -0.65
CA SER A 112 13.98 -0.88 -0.46
C SER A 112 13.02 -0.39 0.63
N PRO A 113 13.48 0.39 1.62
CA PRO A 113 12.61 0.97 2.63
C PRO A 113 11.60 1.94 2.01
N GLY A 114 10.48 2.10 2.69
CA GLY A 114 9.46 3.08 2.32
C GLY A 114 9.94 4.51 2.58
N LYS A 115 9.71 5.38 1.62
CA LYS A 115 9.96 6.83 1.72
C LYS A 115 9.00 7.60 0.82
N ASN A 116 8.87 8.89 1.06
CA ASN A 116 8.17 9.79 0.17
C ASN A 116 9.13 10.33 -0.88
N ASP A 117 8.68 10.40 -2.12
CA ASP A 117 9.37 11.04 -3.24
C ASP A 117 8.47 12.13 -3.84
N THR A 118 9.07 13.16 -4.41
CA THR A 118 8.33 14.27 -5.01
C THR A 118 8.57 14.27 -6.52
N VAL A 119 7.49 14.11 -7.28
CA VAL A 119 7.51 14.15 -8.75
C VAL A 119 6.45 15.14 -9.21
N ASP A 120 6.85 16.12 -10.02
CA ASP A 120 5.93 17.15 -10.56
C ASP A 120 5.17 17.92 -9.44
N ASN A 121 5.81 18.20 -8.30
CA ASN A 121 5.25 18.81 -7.09
C ASN A 121 4.18 17.96 -6.35
N GLU A 122 4.01 16.71 -6.71
CA GLU A 122 3.17 15.76 -6.00
C GLU A 122 4.03 14.78 -5.21
N VAL A 123 3.60 14.46 -3.97
CA VAL A 123 4.30 13.52 -3.10
C VAL A 123 3.73 12.12 -3.30
N TYR A 124 4.62 11.15 -3.58
CA TYR A 124 4.26 9.74 -3.77
C TYR A 124 5.05 8.86 -2.80
N PRO A 125 4.43 7.84 -2.22
CA PRO A 125 5.16 6.80 -1.53
C PRO A 125 5.90 5.93 -2.54
N ILE A 126 7.15 5.58 -2.22
CA ILE A 126 7.98 4.65 -2.97
C ILE A 126 8.60 3.64 -2.03
N GLY A 127 9.09 2.51 -2.56
CA GLY A 127 9.69 1.44 -1.78
C GLY A 127 8.63 0.58 -1.07
N ALA A 128 8.80 0.36 0.21
CA ALA A 128 7.94 -0.55 0.99
C ALA A 128 6.87 0.22 1.79
N TYR A 129 5.60 -0.13 1.64
CA TYR A 129 4.52 0.47 2.42
C TYR A 129 3.32 -0.46 2.59
N ILE A 130 2.51 -0.17 3.60
CA ILE A 130 1.18 -0.74 3.80
C ILE A 130 0.15 0.37 3.61
N SER A 131 -0.97 0.04 2.98
CA SER A 131 -2.08 0.97 2.82
C SER A 131 -3.40 0.33 3.20
N TYR A 132 -4.28 1.14 3.78
CA TYR A 132 -5.70 0.84 3.88
C TYR A 132 -6.43 1.48 2.72
N TYR A 133 -7.27 0.70 2.09
CA TYR A 133 -8.10 1.13 0.97
C TYR A 133 -9.58 0.92 1.28
N GLU A 134 -10.38 1.92 0.98
CA GLU A 134 -11.83 1.87 1.06
C GLU A 134 -12.42 2.61 -0.15
N VAL A 135 -13.09 1.87 -1.04
CA VAL A 135 -13.69 2.46 -2.24
C VAL A 135 -14.76 3.48 -1.85
N ASN A 136 -14.81 4.62 -2.54
CA ASN A 136 -15.74 5.72 -2.29
C ASN A 136 -15.60 6.41 -0.92
N SER A 137 -14.50 6.19 -0.22
CA SER A 137 -14.19 6.84 1.05
C SER A 137 -13.01 7.80 0.88
N ALA A 138 -13.07 8.93 1.58
CA ALA A 138 -11.90 9.80 1.78
C ALA A 138 -10.85 9.16 2.72
N ARG A 139 -11.12 7.95 3.22
CA ARG A 139 -10.28 7.21 4.15
C ARG A 139 -9.30 6.32 3.43
N SER A 140 -8.30 6.88 2.85
CA SER A 140 -7.13 6.11 2.49
C SER A 140 -5.98 6.57 3.36
N THR A 141 -5.34 5.63 4.00
CA THR A 141 -4.18 5.90 4.85
C THR A 141 -3.02 5.03 4.40
N LEU A 142 -1.82 5.52 4.59
CA LEU A 142 -0.60 4.85 4.19
C LEU A 142 0.41 4.93 5.34
N LYS A 143 1.18 3.86 5.55
CA LYS A 143 2.31 3.78 6.47
C LYS A 143 3.53 3.26 5.72
N LEU A 144 4.63 3.96 5.88
CA LEU A 144 5.91 3.56 5.29
C LEU A 144 6.54 2.46 6.15
N ILE A 145 7.15 1.46 5.49
CA ILE A 145 7.91 0.41 6.14
C ILE A 145 9.38 0.80 6.13
N THR A 146 9.95 1.00 7.31
CA THR A 146 11.30 1.57 7.47
C THR A 146 12.34 0.56 7.94
N GLY A 147 11.92 -0.66 8.32
CA GLY A 147 12.82 -1.70 8.80
C GLY A 147 12.13 -3.04 8.96
N GLY A 148 12.89 -4.06 9.34
CA GLY A 148 12.39 -5.42 9.57
C GLY A 148 12.74 -6.39 8.46
N THR A 149 12.01 -7.50 8.40
CA THR A 149 12.30 -8.62 7.49
C THR A 149 11.03 -9.21 6.87
N LEU A 150 11.24 -9.84 5.71
CA LEU A 150 10.27 -10.72 5.06
C LEU A 150 10.95 -12.07 4.83
N THR A 151 10.27 -13.15 5.17
CA THR A 151 10.72 -14.52 4.84
C THR A 151 9.78 -15.11 3.81
N ALA A 152 10.31 -15.62 2.71
CA ALA A 152 9.57 -16.30 1.66
C ALA A 152 10.03 -17.76 1.54
N ILE A 153 9.09 -18.70 1.42
CA ILE A 153 9.33 -20.12 1.15
C ILE A 153 8.34 -20.55 0.07
N ARG A 154 8.84 -21.16 -1.00
CA ARG A 154 8.06 -21.56 -2.15
C ARG A 154 7.85 -23.08 -2.22
N PHE A 155 6.61 -23.47 -2.51
CA PHE A 155 6.23 -24.87 -2.79
C PHE A 155 5.47 -24.90 -4.14
N GLY A 156 6.17 -25.18 -5.23
CA GLY A 156 5.59 -25.09 -6.57
C GLY A 156 5.19 -23.63 -6.91
N ASN A 157 3.92 -23.36 -7.12
CA ASN A 157 3.38 -22.01 -7.36
C ASN A 157 2.86 -21.32 -6.09
N THR A 158 2.83 -22.03 -4.97
CA THR A 158 2.38 -21.50 -3.68
C THR A 158 3.58 -20.93 -2.92
N TYR A 159 3.37 -19.79 -2.28
CA TYR A 159 4.34 -19.16 -1.39
C TYR A 159 3.78 -19.07 0.02
N ASN A 160 4.62 -19.35 1.00
CA ASN A 160 4.43 -18.97 2.39
C ASN A 160 5.32 -17.76 2.66
N ILE A 161 4.71 -16.62 2.89
CA ILE A 161 5.43 -15.37 3.18
C ILE A 161 5.03 -14.91 4.58
N ALA A 162 6.04 -14.61 5.41
CA ALA A 162 5.87 -13.98 6.71
C ALA A 162 6.67 -12.68 6.74
N CYS A 163 6.08 -11.61 7.24
CA CYS A 163 6.77 -10.34 7.44
C CYS A 163 6.74 -9.91 8.90
N ASP A 164 7.85 -9.34 9.34
CA ASP A 164 8.01 -8.68 10.64
C ASP A 164 8.64 -7.31 10.37
N PHE A 165 7.80 -6.32 10.13
CA PHE A 165 8.20 -5.01 9.68
C PHE A 165 8.01 -3.95 10.77
N LYS A 166 8.85 -2.91 10.70
CA LYS A 166 8.73 -1.68 11.48
C LYS A 166 8.20 -0.57 10.57
N MET A 167 7.16 0.11 11.02
CA MET A 167 6.55 1.23 10.31
C MET A 167 7.09 2.58 10.80
N ASP A 168 6.85 3.64 10.04
CA ASP A 168 7.30 5.01 10.34
C ASP A 168 6.73 5.59 11.65
N ASP A 169 5.55 5.09 12.10
CA ASP A 169 4.95 5.43 13.40
C ASP A 169 5.40 4.52 14.56
N LYS A 170 6.43 3.70 14.34
CA LYS A 170 7.01 2.74 15.29
C LYS A 170 6.12 1.52 15.61
N LEU A 171 4.99 1.36 14.95
CA LEU A 171 4.21 0.13 15.06
C LEU A 171 4.91 -1.01 14.30
N GLU A 172 4.70 -2.25 14.77
CA GLU A 172 5.17 -3.46 14.09
C GLU A 172 4.03 -4.06 13.25
N LEU A 173 4.39 -4.62 12.11
CA LEU A 173 3.48 -5.34 11.22
C LEU A 173 3.96 -6.78 11.08
N LYS A 174 3.18 -7.75 11.59
CA LYS A 174 3.46 -9.19 11.51
C LYS A 174 2.47 -9.89 10.59
N GLY A 175 2.59 -9.60 9.29
CA GLY A 175 1.69 -10.13 8.28
C GLY A 175 2.10 -11.51 7.79
N ASN A 176 1.14 -12.26 7.25
CA ASN A 176 1.38 -13.54 6.61
C ASN A 176 0.57 -13.70 5.31
N PHE A 177 1.09 -14.53 4.41
CA PHE A 177 0.48 -14.92 3.14
C PHE A 177 0.78 -16.39 2.89
N SER A 178 -0.24 -17.17 2.46
CA SER A 178 -0.07 -18.57 2.08
C SER A 178 -1.02 -18.90 0.94
N ALA A 179 -0.59 -18.65 -0.29
CA ALA A 179 -1.40 -18.87 -1.49
C ALA A 179 -0.52 -18.97 -2.75
N ASN A 180 -1.16 -19.21 -3.89
CA ASN A 180 -0.53 -19.05 -5.20
C ASN A 180 -0.10 -17.58 -5.40
N LEU A 181 1.14 -17.38 -5.86
CA LEU A 181 1.69 -16.06 -6.16
C LEU A 181 2.06 -16.01 -7.66
N PRO A 182 1.16 -15.53 -8.51
CA PRO A 182 1.46 -15.31 -9.92
C PRO A 182 2.66 -14.36 -10.10
N HIS A 183 3.56 -14.71 -11.02
CA HIS A 183 4.66 -13.84 -11.45
C HIS A 183 4.37 -13.31 -12.85
N ILE A 184 4.43 -12.00 -13.01
CA ILE A 184 4.16 -11.27 -14.25
C ILE A 184 5.48 -10.70 -14.75
N ASP A 185 5.91 -11.07 -15.93
CA ASP A 185 7.14 -10.52 -16.53
C ASP A 185 6.87 -9.12 -17.10
N GLN A 186 7.53 -8.14 -16.49
CA GLN A 186 7.50 -6.72 -16.86
C GLN A 186 8.88 -6.24 -17.35
N SER A 187 9.84 -7.14 -17.61
CA SER A 187 11.22 -6.79 -17.96
C SER A 187 11.32 -6.01 -19.29
N LEU A 188 10.36 -6.23 -20.19
CA LEU A 188 10.25 -5.52 -21.48
C LEU A 188 9.23 -4.38 -21.46
N ALA A 189 8.58 -4.15 -20.33
CA ALA A 189 7.54 -3.14 -20.21
C ALA A 189 8.13 -1.73 -20.00
N THR A 190 7.26 -0.73 -20.13
CA THR A 190 7.57 0.70 -19.94
C THR A 190 8.26 0.97 -18.59
N PRO A 191 9.14 1.98 -18.49
CA PRO A 191 9.87 2.31 -17.27
C PRO A 191 8.99 2.36 -16.01
N LYS A 192 9.51 1.90 -14.86
CA LYS A 192 8.81 1.91 -13.55
C LYS A 192 8.17 3.26 -13.18
N SER A 193 8.73 4.39 -13.67
CA SER A 193 8.12 5.71 -13.48
C SER A 193 6.70 5.82 -14.05
N ALA A 194 6.44 5.15 -15.18
CA ALA A 194 5.10 5.07 -15.75
C ALA A 194 4.23 4.03 -15.03
N ALA A 195 4.82 2.94 -14.54
CA ALA A 195 4.15 1.97 -13.66
C ALA A 195 3.79 2.62 -12.31
N ARG A 196 4.68 3.42 -11.71
CA ARG A 196 4.42 4.23 -10.51
C ARG A 196 3.22 5.17 -10.70
N LYS A 197 3.17 5.92 -11.81
CA LYS A 197 2.01 6.77 -12.14
C LYS A 197 0.73 5.95 -12.31
N ARG A 198 0.82 4.75 -12.89
CA ARG A 198 -0.32 3.86 -13.04
C ARG A 198 -0.78 3.30 -11.70
N PHE A 199 0.14 2.87 -10.84
CA PHE A 199 -0.15 2.41 -9.48
C PHE A 199 -0.72 3.55 -8.62
N ALA A 200 -0.11 4.71 -8.60
CA ALA A 200 -0.62 5.88 -7.89
C ALA A 200 -2.05 6.24 -8.34
N ASN A 201 -2.33 6.17 -9.64
CA ASN A 201 -3.68 6.47 -10.17
C ASN A 201 -4.72 5.38 -9.87
N ILE A 202 -4.30 4.12 -9.66
CA ILE A 202 -5.19 2.99 -9.37
C ILE A 202 -5.39 2.81 -7.87
N PHE A 203 -4.33 3.01 -7.07
CA PHE A 203 -4.28 2.59 -5.66
C PHE A 203 -4.18 3.75 -4.65
N LEU A 204 -3.81 4.94 -5.08
CA LEU A 204 -3.76 6.10 -4.19
C LEU A 204 -4.99 6.99 -4.43
N PRO A 205 -5.68 7.43 -3.40
CA PRO A 205 -6.75 8.40 -3.55
C PRO A 205 -6.21 9.71 -4.11
N LYS A 206 -6.98 10.37 -4.97
CA LYS A 206 -6.63 11.63 -5.65
C LYS A 206 -6.34 12.82 -4.72
N ASN A 207 -6.28 12.61 -3.41
CA ASN A 207 -6.15 13.64 -2.37
C ASN A 207 -4.93 13.46 -1.45
N PHE A 208 -3.85 12.80 -1.92
CA PHE A 208 -2.56 12.87 -1.24
C PHE A 208 -1.85 14.17 -1.65
N GLY A 209 -2.28 15.32 -1.13
CA GLY A 209 -1.63 16.59 -1.48
C GLY A 209 -2.36 17.85 -1.04
N ASN A 210 -3.14 17.79 0.04
CA ASN A 210 -3.62 19.00 0.74
C ASN A 210 -3.48 18.84 2.25
#